data_25998b3693492e5d4521dae65e221d48
#
_entry.id   25998b3693492e5d4521dae65e221d48
#
_cell.length_a   1.000
_cell.length_b   1.000
_cell.length_c   1.000
_cell.angle_alpha   90.00
_cell.angle_beta   90.00
_cell.angle_gamma   90.00
#
_symmetry.space_group_name_H-M   'P 1'
#
loop_
_entity.id
_entity.type
_entity.pdbx_description
1 polymer ?
#
loop_
_entity_poly.entity_id
_entity_poly.type
_entity_poly.pdbx_seq_one_letter_code
_entity_poly.pdbx_strand_id
1 'polypeptide(L)'
;MKITKILGAASAAVVSAAVMAASAGAYEAFLMYASSDWSVQCMDATSENATTADVTGDGTYTVAISGFEWEDEETAEMVPATATGATVFCVDIDGLANALGCGKDAEGYDALQTAAEKMAFAQATGLTISDVVITATNSDGTSTDIAVDESKLYYGDIEGNGKIRLEIYNAYGDTSKDAPIDAAGFSFDDALSVTFT
;
A
#
# COMPACT_ATOMS: atom_id res chain seq x y z
N MET A 1 -25.02 -33.80 -12.94
CA MET A 1 -25.05 -32.78 -11.86
C MET A 1 -24.27 -31.58 -12.37
N LYS A 2 -24.95 -30.47 -12.71
CA LYS A 2 -24.30 -29.30 -13.28
C LYS A 2 -23.85 -28.37 -12.14
N ILE A 3 -22.55 -28.15 -12.02
CA ILE A 3 -21.97 -27.16 -11.07
C ILE A 3 -21.99 -25.82 -11.76
N THR A 4 -22.83 -24.92 -11.25
CA THR A 4 -22.89 -23.52 -11.71
C THR A 4 -21.82 -22.76 -10.96
N LYS A 5 -20.80 -22.27 -11.67
CA LYS A 5 -19.82 -21.33 -11.14
C LYS A 5 -20.53 -19.98 -10.95
N ILE A 6 -20.59 -19.50 -9.72
CA ILE A 6 -21.01 -18.13 -9.43
C ILE A 6 -19.77 -17.26 -9.57
N LEU A 7 -19.67 -16.51 -10.68
CA LEU A 7 -18.74 -15.39 -10.77
C LEU A 7 -19.31 -14.28 -9.87
N GLY A 8 -18.60 -13.95 -8.83
CA GLY A 8 -18.85 -12.73 -8.06
C GLY A 8 -18.50 -11.53 -8.93
N ALA A 9 -19.49 -10.76 -9.31
CA ALA A 9 -19.30 -9.48 -9.98
C ALA A 9 -18.85 -8.46 -8.94
N ALA A 10 -17.61 -7.98 -9.04
CA ALA A 10 -17.17 -6.77 -8.36
C ALA A 10 -17.99 -5.60 -8.93
N SER A 11 -18.91 -5.07 -8.13
CA SER A 11 -19.64 -3.86 -8.46
C SER A 11 -18.73 -2.66 -8.22
N ALA A 12 -18.20 -2.08 -9.31
CA ALA A 12 -17.60 -0.75 -9.28
C ALA A 12 -18.68 0.28 -8.97
N ALA A 13 -18.68 0.79 -7.75
CA ALA A 13 -19.46 1.96 -7.39
C ALA A 13 -18.71 3.20 -7.86
N VAL A 14 -19.22 3.84 -8.90
CA VAL A 14 -18.78 5.18 -9.34
C VAL A 14 -19.35 6.19 -8.37
N VAL A 15 -18.51 6.79 -7.55
CA VAL A 15 -18.84 7.97 -6.75
C VAL A 15 -18.19 9.19 -7.38
N SER A 16 -19.02 10.20 -7.63
CA SER A 16 -18.73 11.39 -8.41
C SER A 16 -17.84 12.40 -7.68
N ALA A 17 -16.89 12.90 -8.44
CA ALA A 17 -15.87 13.90 -8.31
C ALA A 17 -16.19 15.14 -7.46
N ALA A 18 -15.24 15.47 -6.58
CA ALA A 18 -14.90 16.84 -6.22
C ALA A 18 -13.63 17.23 -6.97
N VAL A 19 -13.69 18.35 -7.68
CA VAL A 19 -12.66 18.78 -8.63
C VAL A 19 -11.44 19.28 -7.86
N MET A 20 -10.38 18.48 -7.82
CA MET A 20 -9.03 18.99 -7.61
C MET A 20 -8.47 19.36 -8.98
N ALA A 21 -8.27 20.65 -9.23
CA ALA A 21 -7.50 21.12 -10.36
C ALA A 21 -6.00 20.88 -10.04
N ALA A 22 -5.60 19.61 -10.02
CA ALA A 22 -4.20 19.25 -9.98
C ALA A 22 -3.63 19.32 -11.41
N SER A 23 -2.42 19.82 -11.53
CA SER A 23 -1.62 19.77 -12.75
C SER A 23 -1.73 18.37 -13.39
N ALA A 24 -1.90 18.31 -14.71
CA ALA A 24 -2.04 17.09 -15.49
C ALA A 24 -0.78 16.22 -15.42
N GLY A 25 -0.63 15.43 -14.34
CA GLY A 25 0.40 14.42 -14.13
C GLY A 25 -0.19 13.23 -13.41
N ALA A 26 0.17 12.04 -13.83
CA ALA A 26 -0.05 10.84 -13.06
C ALA A 26 1.06 10.72 -12.01
N TYR A 27 0.72 10.28 -10.80
CA TYR A 27 1.65 10.00 -9.71
C TYR A 27 1.68 8.50 -9.51
N GLU A 28 2.83 7.89 -9.70
CA GLU A 28 2.97 6.44 -9.59
C GLU A 28 2.85 6.00 -8.14
N ALA A 29 1.85 5.16 -7.86
CA ALA A 29 1.69 4.49 -6.58
C ALA A 29 2.24 3.07 -6.65
N PHE A 30 2.91 2.62 -5.60
CA PHE A 30 3.44 1.27 -5.49
C PHE A 30 3.41 0.76 -4.04
N LEU A 31 3.37 -0.56 -3.90
CA LEU A 31 3.41 -1.22 -2.61
C LEU A 31 4.86 -1.45 -2.18
N MET A 32 5.26 -0.89 -1.04
CA MET A 32 6.52 -1.15 -0.38
C MET A 32 6.32 -2.15 0.74
N TYR A 33 6.96 -3.31 0.63
CA TYR A 33 6.77 -4.41 1.54
C TYR A 33 8.09 -5.12 1.87
N ALA A 34 8.23 -5.52 3.13
CA ALA A 34 9.21 -6.51 3.57
C ALA A 34 8.55 -7.44 4.59
N SER A 35 8.69 -8.76 4.40
CA SER A 35 8.24 -9.79 5.34
C SER A 35 8.94 -9.67 6.70
N SER A 36 8.39 -10.32 7.72
CA SER A 36 8.94 -10.27 9.09
C SER A 36 10.40 -10.74 9.19
N ASP A 37 10.80 -11.64 8.31
CA ASP A 37 12.15 -12.22 8.25
C ASP A 37 13.02 -11.63 7.10
N TRP A 38 12.48 -10.64 6.35
CA TRP A 38 13.11 -10.01 5.21
C TRP A 38 13.37 -10.95 4.01
N SER A 39 12.82 -12.15 3.98
CA SER A 39 12.97 -13.10 2.86
C SER A 39 12.27 -12.65 1.59
N VAL A 40 11.12 -11.98 1.72
CA VAL A 40 10.36 -11.40 0.61
C VAL A 40 10.37 -9.88 0.74
N GLN A 41 10.82 -9.19 -0.30
CA GLN A 41 10.93 -7.73 -0.31
C GLN A 41 10.56 -7.15 -1.68
N CYS A 42 9.80 -6.03 -1.64
CA CYS A 42 9.59 -5.14 -2.77
C CYS A 42 9.70 -3.71 -2.23
N MET A 43 10.73 -2.97 -2.62
CA MET A 43 11.08 -1.69 -1.98
C MET A 43 10.91 -0.48 -2.90
N ASP A 44 10.59 -0.70 -4.17
CA ASP A 44 10.38 0.38 -5.14
C ASP A 44 9.48 -0.05 -6.31
N ALA A 45 9.00 0.93 -7.07
CA ALA A 45 8.10 0.74 -8.21
C ALA A 45 8.74 -0.01 -9.40
N THR A 46 10.07 -0.05 -9.46
CA THR A 46 10.81 -0.69 -10.57
C THR A 46 11.08 -2.17 -10.32
N SER A 47 10.71 -2.69 -9.15
CA SER A 47 10.80 -4.10 -8.84
C SER A 47 9.96 -4.92 -9.82
N GLU A 48 10.51 -6.02 -10.35
CA GLU A 48 9.80 -6.92 -11.28
C GLU A 48 8.52 -7.51 -10.67
N ASN A 49 8.47 -7.57 -9.34
CA ASN A 49 7.32 -8.07 -8.57
C ASN A 49 6.25 -7.01 -8.29
N ALA A 50 6.50 -5.73 -8.62
CA ALA A 50 5.59 -4.64 -8.34
C ALA A 50 4.51 -4.50 -9.43
N THR A 51 3.26 -4.33 -9.01
CA THR A 51 2.17 -3.80 -9.82
C THR A 51 1.83 -2.42 -9.32
N THR A 52 2.07 -1.40 -10.15
CA THR A 52 1.87 0.01 -9.81
C THR A 52 0.51 0.53 -10.29
N ALA A 53 0.11 1.70 -9.80
CA ALA A 53 -1.08 2.41 -10.26
C ALA A 53 -0.77 3.89 -10.51
N ASP A 54 -1.35 4.46 -11.55
CA ASP A 54 -1.27 5.88 -11.88
C ASP A 54 -2.38 6.65 -11.14
N VAL A 55 -2.02 7.40 -10.09
CA VAL A 55 -2.93 8.26 -9.35
C VAL A 55 -3.08 9.59 -10.08
N THR A 56 -4.28 9.86 -10.59
CA THR A 56 -4.58 11.04 -11.41
C THR A 56 -5.58 12.01 -10.80
N GLY A 57 -6.10 11.70 -9.62
CA GLY A 57 -7.11 12.49 -8.90
C GLY A 57 -7.92 11.62 -7.95
N ASP A 58 -9.14 12.02 -7.67
CA ASP A 58 -10.05 11.21 -6.86
C ASP A 58 -10.38 9.89 -7.58
N GLY A 59 -10.30 8.78 -6.87
CA GLY A 59 -10.56 7.47 -7.44
C GLY A 59 -10.14 6.33 -6.52
N THR A 60 -10.40 5.11 -6.96
CA THR A 60 -9.98 3.89 -6.28
C THR A 60 -8.80 3.28 -7.05
N TYR A 61 -7.71 3.02 -6.36
CA TYR A 61 -6.46 2.53 -6.91
C TYR A 61 -6.07 1.23 -6.23
N THR A 62 -5.46 0.33 -6.99
CA THR A 62 -4.92 -0.92 -6.46
C THR A 62 -3.47 -1.07 -6.85
N VAL A 63 -2.63 -1.32 -5.86
CA VAL A 63 -1.22 -1.67 -6.03
C VAL A 63 -0.98 -3.07 -5.46
N ALA A 64 -0.03 -3.81 -6.00
CA ALA A 64 0.23 -5.17 -5.56
C ALA A 64 1.71 -5.55 -5.71
N ILE A 65 2.05 -6.63 -5.04
CA ILE A 65 3.30 -7.37 -5.25
C ILE A 65 2.97 -8.85 -5.48
N SER A 66 3.74 -9.53 -6.35
CA SER A 66 3.49 -10.94 -6.66
C SER A 66 4.71 -11.61 -7.29
N GLY A 67 4.64 -12.93 -7.45
CA GLY A 67 5.62 -13.70 -8.22
C GLY A 67 6.97 -13.85 -7.54
N PHE A 68 7.02 -13.88 -6.22
CA PHE A 68 8.24 -14.22 -5.49
C PHE A 68 8.47 -15.72 -5.52
N GLU A 69 9.66 -16.12 -5.92
CA GLU A 69 10.06 -17.53 -6.02
C GLU A 69 11.44 -17.73 -5.41
N TRP A 70 11.72 -18.94 -4.96
CA TRP A 70 13.04 -19.40 -4.56
C TRP A 70 13.35 -20.75 -5.20
N GLU A 71 14.62 -21.10 -5.31
CA GLU A 71 15.04 -22.41 -5.76
C GLU A 71 14.96 -23.41 -4.57
N ASP A 72 14.17 -24.46 -4.74
CA ASP A 72 14.11 -25.57 -3.79
C ASP A 72 15.44 -26.36 -3.84
N GLU A 73 16.13 -26.46 -2.70
CA GLU A 73 17.47 -27.05 -2.62
C GLU A 73 17.48 -28.57 -2.92
N GLU A 74 16.36 -29.28 -2.80
CA GLU A 74 16.28 -30.71 -3.03
C GLU A 74 15.94 -31.03 -4.50
N THR A 75 15.09 -30.22 -5.12
CA THR A 75 14.59 -30.47 -6.48
C THR A 75 15.23 -29.59 -7.55
N ALA A 76 15.87 -28.49 -7.16
CA ALA A 76 16.35 -27.41 -8.04
C ALA A 76 15.21 -26.81 -8.90
N GLU A 77 13.97 -26.85 -8.41
CA GLU A 77 12.80 -26.21 -9.05
C GLU A 77 12.54 -24.86 -8.37
N MET A 78 12.06 -23.88 -9.18
CA MET A 78 11.55 -22.63 -8.63
C MET A 78 10.17 -22.88 -8.02
N VAL A 79 10.01 -22.52 -6.76
CA VAL A 79 8.76 -22.67 -6.00
C VAL A 79 8.35 -21.32 -5.41
N PRO A 80 7.04 -21.06 -5.24
CA PRO A 80 6.57 -19.80 -4.63
C PRO A 80 7.18 -19.57 -3.24
N ALA A 81 7.69 -18.36 -3.03
CA ALA A 81 8.21 -17.96 -1.72
C ALA A 81 7.04 -17.53 -0.82
N THR A 82 6.91 -18.18 0.33
CA THR A 82 5.90 -17.78 1.33
C THR A 82 6.40 -16.59 2.14
N ALA A 83 5.71 -15.46 2.04
CA ALA A 83 5.91 -14.31 2.90
C ALA A 83 5.05 -14.43 4.17
N THR A 84 5.61 -14.11 5.32
CA THR A 84 4.90 -14.12 6.59
C THR A 84 5.02 -12.79 7.30
N GLY A 85 3.90 -12.21 7.67
CA GLY A 85 3.82 -10.95 8.41
C GLY A 85 4.51 -9.79 7.68
N ALA A 86 4.76 -8.70 8.37
CA ALA A 86 5.43 -7.53 7.82
C ALA A 86 6.41 -6.90 8.81
N THR A 87 7.55 -6.44 8.31
CA THR A 87 8.43 -5.46 8.94
C THR A 87 8.19 -4.06 8.38
N VAL A 88 7.92 -3.98 7.07
CA VAL A 88 7.50 -2.75 6.36
C VAL A 88 6.30 -3.10 5.49
N PHE A 89 5.27 -2.27 5.54
CA PHE A 89 4.07 -2.40 4.73
C PHE A 89 3.45 -1.03 4.51
N CYS A 90 3.75 -0.43 3.38
CA CYS A 90 3.35 0.93 3.04
C CYS A 90 2.93 1.01 1.57
N VAL A 91 2.10 2.00 1.23
CA VAL A 91 1.93 2.43 -0.16
C VAL A 91 2.58 3.79 -0.32
N ASP A 92 3.52 3.92 -1.24
CA ASP A 92 4.13 5.20 -1.60
C ASP A 92 3.52 5.71 -2.91
N ILE A 93 3.20 7.02 -2.96
CA ILE A 93 2.72 7.72 -4.17
C ILE A 93 3.76 8.78 -4.51
N ASP A 94 4.50 8.54 -5.57
CA ASP A 94 5.72 9.30 -5.89
C ASP A 94 5.41 10.73 -6.34
N GLY A 95 6.10 11.71 -5.74
CA GLY A 95 5.98 13.13 -6.08
C GLY A 95 4.69 13.83 -5.64
N LEU A 96 3.69 13.09 -5.13
CA LEU A 96 2.37 13.66 -4.81
C LEU A 96 2.42 14.69 -3.67
N ALA A 97 3.25 14.48 -2.63
CA ALA A 97 3.37 15.44 -1.53
C ALA A 97 3.91 16.80 -2.01
N ASN A 98 4.89 16.79 -2.91
CA ASN A 98 5.43 18.02 -3.50
C ASN A 98 4.38 18.72 -4.36
N ALA A 99 3.61 17.96 -5.16
CA ALA A 99 2.57 18.52 -6.02
C ALA A 99 1.42 19.16 -5.22
N LEU A 100 1.08 18.59 -4.08
CA LEU A 100 0.05 19.13 -3.17
C LEU A 100 0.58 20.28 -2.29
N GLY A 101 1.89 20.54 -2.27
CA GLY A 101 2.50 21.55 -1.41
C GLY A 101 2.55 21.16 0.06
N CYS A 102 2.55 19.88 0.37
CA CYS A 102 2.71 19.33 1.73
C CYS A 102 3.98 18.48 1.90
N GLY A 103 4.88 18.50 0.91
CA GLY A 103 6.18 17.84 0.98
C GLY A 103 7.19 18.61 1.85
N LYS A 104 8.38 18.03 2.02
CA LYS A 104 9.44 18.56 2.89
C LYS A 104 9.87 20.00 2.60
N ASP A 105 9.70 20.47 1.37
CA ASP A 105 10.07 21.83 0.96
C ASP A 105 8.93 22.85 1.20
N ALA A 106 7.77 22.40 1.72
CA ALA A 106 6.65 23.26 2.04
C ALA A 106 6.90 24.07 3.33
N GLU A 107 6.40 25.32 3.35
CA GLU A 107 6.50 26.18 4.54
C GLU A 107 5.82 25.49 5.74
N GLY A 108 6.54 25.37 6.85
CA GLY A 108 6.06 24.76 8.08
C GLY A 108 6.33 23.25 8.21
N TYR A 109 6.76 22.56 7.14
CA TYR A 109 7.03 21.12 7.21
C TYR A 109 8.13 20.77 8.25
N ASP A 110 9.21 21.54 8.35
CA ASP A 110 10.32 21.29 9.28
C ASP A 110 9.91 21.30 10.77
N ALA A 111 8.76 21.88 11.10
CA ALA A 111 8.22 21.89 12.46
C ALA A 111 7.50 20.58 12.83
N LEU A 112 7.16 19.73 11.84
CA LEU A 112 6.40 18.50 12.03
C LEU A 112 7.33 17.37 12.50
N GLN A 113 7.01 16.76 13.65
CA GLN A 113 7.86 15.76 14.28
C GLN A 113 7.29 14.34 14.23
N THR A 114 5.97 14.20 14.06
CA THR A 114 5.25 12.93 14.14
C THR A 114 4.49 12.62 12.84
N ALA A 115 4.19 11.34 12.60
CA ALA A 115 3.36 10.94 11.47
C ALA A 115 1.96 11.57 11.52
N ALA A 116 1.39 11.74 12.72
CA ALA A 116 0.10 12.40 12.91
C ALA A 116 0.11 13.87 12.50
N GLU A 117 1.18 14.62 12.83
CA GLU A 117 1.33 16.03 12.41
C GLU A 117 1.49 16.14 10.89
N LYS A 118 2.28 15.26 10.28
CA LYS A 118 2.48 15.19 8.82
C LYS A 118 1.18 14.82 8.10
N MET A 119 0.39 13.90 8.66
CA MET A 119 -0.94 13.57 8.14
C MET A 119 -1.88 14.78 8.22
N ALA A 120 -1.95 15.46 9.36
CA ALA A 120 -2.79 16.66 9.48
C ALA A 120 -2.36 17.76 8.49
N PHE A 121 -1.05 17.89 8.22
CA PHE A 121 -0.53 18.82 7.24
C PHE A 121 -0.94 18.45 5.80
N ALA A 122 -0.89 17.16 5.45
CA ALA A 122 -1.37 16.66 4.16
C ALA A 122 -2.90 16.84 4.02
N GLN A 123 -3.67 16.55 5.07
CA GLN A 123 -5.12 16.75 5.09
C GLN A 123 -5.53 18.21 4.89
N ALA A 124 -4.72 19.15 5.35
CA ALA A 124 -4.96 20.59 5.13
C ALA A 124 -4.93 21.00 3.64
N THR A 125 -4.33 20.19 2.75
CA THR A 125 -4.38 20.37 1.29
C THR A 125 -5.63 19.79 0.64
N GLY A 126 -6.48 19.11 1.40
CA GLY A 126 -7.66 18.39 0.91
C GLY A 126 -7.40 16.90 0.63
N LEU A 127 -6.18 16.40 0.82
CA LEU A 127 -5.87 14.98 0.66
C LEU A 127 -6.62 14.14 1.70
N THR A 128 -7.30 13.10 1.25
CA THR A 128 -7.85 12.04 2.09
C THR A 128 -7.49 10.69 1.49
N ILE A 129 -7.21 9.70 2.33
CA ILE A 129 -7.07 8.30 1.95
C ILE A 129 -8.01 7.49 2.83
N SER A 130 -8.84 6.65 2.22
CA SER A 130 -9.88 5.86 2.90
C SER A 130 -10.13 4.54 2.16
N ASP A 131 -11.06 3.74 2.68
CA ASP A 131 -11.53 2.49 2.11
C ASP A 131 -10.36 1.53 1.79
N VAL A 132 -9.45 1.41 2.75
CA VAL A 132 -8.24 0.59 2.60
C VAL A 132 -8.59 -0.88 2.75
N VAL A 133 -8.45 -1.64 1.66
CA VAL A 133 -8.65 -3.09 1.62
C VAL A 133 -7.33 -3.76 1.29
N ILE A 134 -6.93 -4.72 2.11
CA ILE A 134 -5.71 -5.50 1.93
C ILE A 134 -6.10 -6.95 1.68
N THR A 135 -5.62 -7.53 0.58
CA THR A 135 -5.90 -8.92 0.23
C THR A 135 -4.61 -9.70 0.05
N ALA A 136 -4.45 -10.77 0.82
CA ALA A 136 -3.40 -11.77 0.68
C ALA A 136 -3.92 -12.94 -0.16
N THR A 137 -3.19 -13.35 -1.19
CA THR A 137 -3.55 -14.43 -2.11
C THR A 137 -2.49 -15.52 -2.09
N ASN A 138 -2.93 -16.77 -2.11
CA ASN A 138 -2.05 -17.93 -2.15
C ASN A 138 -2.14 -18.65 -3.51
N SER A 139 -1.10 -19.40 -3.83
CA SER A 139 -0.93 -20.15 -5.08
C SER A 139 -2.03 -21.21 -5.32
N ASP A 140 -2.71 -21.67 -4.26
CA ASP A 140 -3.90 -22.53 -4.36
C ASP A 140 -5.17 -21.78 -4.80
N GLY A 141 -5.09 -20.47 -5.02
CA GLY A 141 -6.18 -19.58 -5.41
C GLY A 141 -7.05 -19.11 -4.24
N THR A 142 -6.67 -19.38 -3.00
CA THR A 142 -7.35 -18.81 -1.82
C THR A 142 -6.92 -17.37 -1.61
N SER A 143 -7.87 -16.51 -1.22
CA SER A 143 -7.61 -15.11 -0.87
C SER A 143 -8.23 -14.79 0.48
N THR A 144 -7.53 -14.02 1.28
CA THR A 144 -7.98 -13.58 2.60
C THR A 144 -7.77 -12.08 2.74
N ASP A 145 -8.83 -11.38 3.15
CA ASP A 145 -8.71 -9.97 3.48
C ASP A 145 -8.12 -9.81 4.88
N ILE A 146 -7.11 -8.94 4.98
CA ILE A 146 -6.47 -8.58 6.25
C ILE A 146 -7.26 -7.42 6.85
N ALA A 147 -7.75 -7.60 8.08
CA ALA A 147 -8.52 -6.57 8.77
C ALA A 147 -7.65 -5.33 9.05
N VAL A 148 -8.16 -4.14 8.71
CA VAL A 148 -7.48 -2.85 8.89
C VAL A 148 -8.30 -1.98 9.85
N ASP A 149 -7.65 -1.42 10.86
CA ASP A 149 -8.19 -0.32 11.66
C ASP A 149 -7.75 1.01 11.02
N GLU A 150 -8.57 1.55 10.12
CA GLU A 150 -8.26 2.77 9.38
C GLU A 150 -8.02 3.99 10.29
N SER A 151 -8.54 3.98 11.51
CA SER A 151 -8.34 5.09 12.47
C SER A 151 -6.90 5.20 12.97
N LYS A 152 -6.08 4.18 12.72
CA LYS A 152 -4.65 4.10 13.10
C LYS A 152 -3.69 4.27 11.92
N LEU A 153 -4.21 4.39 10.71
CA LEU A 153 -3.40 4.64 9.52
C LEU A 153 -2.83 6.06 9.57
N TYR A 154 -1.60 6.21 9.10
CA TYR A 154 -1.00 7.51 8.82
C TYR A 154 -0.73 7.67 7.33
N TYR A 155 -0.91 8.89 6.82
CA TYR A 155 -0.50 9.23 5.46
C TYR A 155 -0.01 10.68 5.37
N GLY A 156 0.96 10.91 4.49
CA GLY A 156 1.61 12.21 4.31
C GLY A 156 3.03 12.03 3.80
N ASP A 157 3.82 13.10 3.73
CA ASP A 157 5.26 13.00 3.45
C ASP A 157 6.01 12.57 4.73
N ILE A 158 5.76 11.32 5.16
CA ILE A 158 6.27 10.78 6.43
C ILE A 158 7.80 10.74 6.42
N GLU A 159 8.41 10.38 5.28
CA GLU A 159 9.86 10.22 5.13
C GLU A 159 10.59 11.52 4.74
N GLY A 160 9.88 12.59 4.41
CA GLY A 160 10.49 13.84 3.94
C GLY A 160 11.17 13.71 2.59
N ASN A 161 10.59 12.94 1.68
CA ASN A 161 11.14 12.66 0.35
C ASN A 161 10.23 13.11 -0.81
N GLY A 162 9.13 13.82 -0.50
CA GLY A 162 8.19 14.36 -1.48
C GLY A 162 7.12 13.38 -1.93
N LYS A 163 7.08 12.18 -1.37
CA LYS A 163 6.05 11.16 -1.62
C LYS A 163 4.93 11.28 -0.59
N ILE A 164 3.72 10.90 -0.96
CA ILE A 164 2.71 10.53 0.03
C ILE A 164 2.91 9.06 0.36
N ARG A 165 3.21 8.76 1.63
CA ARG A 165 3.22 7.41 2.16
C ARG A 165 1.95 7.15 2.93
N LEU A 166 1.19 6.11 2.54
CA LEU A 166 0.20 5.48 3.39
C LEU A 166 0.91 4.41 4.22
N GLU A 167 1.13 4.67 5.50
CA GLU A 167 1.82 3.75 6.41
C GLU A 167 0.80 2.81 7.05
N ILE A 168 0.77 1.56 6.57
CA ILE A 168 -0.06 0.47 7.09
C ILE A 168 0.65 -0.18 8.28
N TYR A 169 1.94 -0.48 8.13
CA TYR A 169 2.81 -0.93 9.21
C TYR A 169 4.27 -0.62 8.91
N ASN A 170 4.97 -0.15 9.94
CA ASN A 170 6.41 0.04 9.86
C ASN A 170 7.01 -0.22 11.25
N ALA A 171 7.78 -1.29 11.37
CA ALA A 171 8.42 -1.68 12.64
C ALA A 171 9.33 -0.58 13.23
N TYR A 172 9.76 0.37 12.39
CA TYR A 172 10.61 1.51 12.77
C TYR A 172 9.83 2.83 12.86
N GLY A 173 8.55 2.83 12.50
CA GLY A 173 7.67 4.01 12.44
C GLY A 173 6.70 4.10 13.62
N ASP A 174 5.78 5.07 13.51
CA ASP A 174 4.77 5.31 14.54
C ASP A 174 3.72 4.19 14.60
N THR A 175 3.41 3.53 13.49
CA THR A 175 2.47 2.40 13.41
C THR A 175 2.93 1.15 14.16
N SER A 176 4.24 1.05 14.51
CA SER A 176 4.72 -0.04 15.38
C SER A 176 4.19 0.01 16.81
N LYS A 177 3.74 1.19 17.28
CA LYS A 177 3.28 1.42 18.65
C LYS A 177 1.79 1.10 18.81
N ASP A 178 0.99 1.32 17.77
CA ASP A 178 -0.43 1.03 17.72
C ASP A 178 -0.79 0.62 16.27
N ALA A 179 -0.57 -0.66 15.96
CA ALA A 179 -0.63 -1.17 14.61
C ALA A 179 -2.06 -1.16 14.03
N PRO A 180 -2.25 -0.66 12.80
CA PRO A 180 -3.52 -0.74 12.07
C PRO A 180 -3.94 -2.15 11.70
N ILE A 181 -2.99 -3.09 11.62
CA ILE A 181 -3.20 -4.49 11.25
C ILE A 181 -2.52 -5.43 12.26
N ASP A 182 -2.89 -6.69 12.26
CA ASP A 182 -2.05 -7.75 12.87
C ASP A 182 -0.87 -8.06 11.94
N ALA A 183 0.23 -7.34 12.13
CA ALA A 183 1.40 -7.42 11.25
C ALA A 183 2.11 -8.77 11.27
N ALA A 184 1.81 -9.67 12.22
CA ALA A 184 2.35 -11.02 12.29
C ALA A 184 1.32 -12.09 11.88
N GLY A 185 0.04 -11.72 11.77
CA GLY A 185 -1.09 -12.64 11.65
C GLY A 185 -1.48 -13.05 10.24
N PHE A 186 -0.66 -12.75 9.21
CA PHE A 186 -0.97 -13.12 7.83
C PHE A 186 0.22 -13.74 7.10
N SER A 187 -0.08 -14.46 6.02
CA SER A 187 0.90 -14.97 5.07
C SER A 187 0.31 -15.04 3.68
N PHE A 188 1.16 -15.01 2.67
CA PHE A 188 0.81 -15.23 1.27
C PHE A 188 2.00 -15.86 0.53
N ASP A 189 1.74 -16.56 -0.58
CA ASP A 189 2.75 -17.16 -1.45
C ASP A 189 2.48 -16.91 -2.95
N ASP A 190 1.49 -16.05 -3.27
CA ASP A 190 1.21 -15.61 -4.64
C ASP A 190 1.23 -14.09 -4.74
N ALA A 191 0.30 -13.39 -4.07
CA ALA A 191 0.21 -11.93 -4.16
C ALA A 191 -0.26 -11.27 -2.85
N LEU A 192 0.16 -10.03 -2.67
CA LEU A 192 -0.37 -9.11 -1.67
C LEU A 192 -0.79 -7.82 -2.37
N SER A 193 -2.04 -7.40 -2.19
CA SER A 193 -2.57 -6.19 -2.80
C SER A 193 -3.16 -5.23 -1.77
N VAL A 194 -3.11 -3.94 -2.09
CA VAL A 194 -3.75 -2.85 -1.34
C VAL A 194 -4.60 -2.04 -2.31
N THR A 195 -5.90 -1.94 -2.00
CA THR A 195 -6.83 -1.04 -2.67
C THR A 195 -7.16 0.11 -1.72
N PHE A 196 -7.18 1.34 -2.23
CA PHE A 196 -7.48 2.55 -1.45
C PHE A 196 -8.18 3.60 -2.32
N THR A 197 -8.88 4.52 -1.68
CA THR A 197 -9.55 5.65 -2.33
C THR A 197 -9.02 6.97 -1.83
#